data_81a5f5f671e7cffc0fb49437550c7eeb
#
_entry.id   81a5f5f671e7cffc0fb49437550c7eeb
#
_cell.length_a   1.000
_cell.length_b   1.000
_cell.length_c   1.000
_cell.angle_alpha   90.00
_cell.angle_beta   90.00
_cell.angle_gamma   90.00
#
_symmetry.space_group_name_H-M   'P 1'
#
loop_
_entity.id
_entity.type
_entity.pdbx_description
1 polymer ?
#
loop_
_entity_poly.entity_id
_entity_poly.type
_entity_poly.pdbx_seq_one_letter_code
_entity_poly.pdbx_strand_id
1 'polypeptide(L)'
;MAKSRPNIVLIMSDDLGYEVIGCNGGTSYQTPVLDEMAAGGARFENAHVQPLCTPTRVQLMTGKYNFRNYIGFGLMAPDEVTFGHLFSDAGYKTCISGKWQLYSYQFPDEDFGMRGKGQKIEDAGFDEYCVWHAHHTEEKGSRYKNPVIYENGAYLTDTAGKYGEDIFADYAMDFIERNKDEEFFVYFPMALTHRPFEPTPDDLEFDSFEPEPNKTLGASSRISDDWGDDPDHYKSMVEYHDKVIGRLSDKLRELNIADNT
;
A
#
# COMPACT_ATOMS: atom_id res chain seq x y z
N MET A 1 16.15 -25.21 -14.21
CA MET A 1 15.26 -26.08 -13.43
C MET A 1 14.10 -25.18 -12.97
N ALA A 2 12.86 -25.66 -13.03
CA ALA A 2 11.75 -24.91 -12.47
C ALA A 2 12.02 -24.70 -10.98
N LYS A 3 11.77 -23.49 -10.45
CA LYS A 3 11.84 -23.20 -9.03
C LYS A 3 10.88 -24.14 -8.29
N SER A 4 11.25 -24.64 -7.14
CA SER A 4 10.40 -25.57 -6.37
C SER A 4 9.27 -24.86 -5.61
N ARG A 5 9.40 -23.54 -5.40
CA ARG A 5 8.45 -22.68 -4.68
C ARG A 5 8.07 -21.48 -5.55
N PRO A 6 6.80 -21.02 -5.51
CA PRO A 6 6.38 -19.86 -6.29
C PRO A 6 6.94 -18.56 -5.69
N ASN A 7 7.11 -17.55 -6.53
CA ASN A 7 7.18 -16.18 -6.07
C ASN A 7 5.79 -15.74 -5.60
N ILE A 8 5.73 -14.70 -4.79
CA ILE A 8 4.46 -14.20 -4.28
C ILE A 8 4.45 -12.67 -4.37
N VAL A 9 3.40 -12.13 -4.96
CA VAL A 9 3.08 -10.70 -4.93
C VAL A 9 1.71 -10.54 -4.27
N LEU A 10 1.69 -10.00 -3.07
CA LEU A 10 0.46 -9.73 -2.32
C LEU A 10 0.12 -8.24 -2.45
N ILE A 11 -0.98 -7.94 -3.12
CA ILE A 11 -1.48 -6.57 -3.32
C ILE A 11 -2.66 -6.34 -2.38
N MET A 12 -2.67 -5.20 -1.70
CA MET A 12 -3.76 -4.79 -0.84
C MET A 12 -4.18 -3.35 -1.16
N SER A 13 -5.42 -3.16 -1.57
CA SER A 13 -5.99 -1.83 -1.78
C SER A 13 -6.39 -1.17 -0.46
N ASP A 14 -6.51 0.15 -0.45
CA ASP A 14 -6.94 0.93 0.73
C ASP A 14 -8.26 1.66 0.39
N ASP A 15 -9.32 1.36 1.14
CA ASP A 15 -10.67 1.94 0.97
C ASP A 15 -11.32 1.70 -0.42
N LEU A 16 -10.99 0.57 -1.07
CA LEU A 16 -11.62 0.15 -2.32
C LEU A 16 -12.87 -0.67 -2.02
N GLY A 17 -14.03 -0.21 -2.47
CA GLY A 17 -15.31 -0.91 -2.26
C GLY A 17 -15.42 -2.20 -3.09
N TYR A 18 -16.10 -3.21 -2.55
CA TYR A 18 -16.35 -4.47 -3.26
C TYR A 18 -17.05 -4.25 -4.61
N GLU A 19 -18.07 -3.39 -4.62
CA GLU A 19 -18.90 -3.06 -5.77
C GLU A 19 -18.24 -2.17 -6.82
N VAL A 20 -17.04 -1.69 -6.53
CA VAL A 20 -16.25 -0.84 -7.45
C VAL A 20 -15.64 -1.67 -8.58
N ILE A 21 -15.33 -2.95 -8.32
CA ILE A 21 -14.62 -3.84 -9.23
C ILE A 21 -15.60 -4.53 -10.19
N GLY A 22 -15.28 -4.51 -11.50
CA GLY A 22 -16.15 -5.07 -12.55
C GLY A 22 -16.50 -6.54 -12.34
N CYS A 23 -15.54 -7.40 -12.01
CA CYS A 23 -15.79 -8.84 -11.76
C CYS A 23 -16.70 -9.13 -10.55
N ASN A 24 -16.92 -8.13 -9.69
CA ASN A 24 -17.90 -8.19 -8.59
C ASN A 24 -19.28 -7.64 -8.97
N GLY A 25 -19.47 -7.22 -10.23
CA GLY A 25 -20.70 -6.64 -10.74
C GLY A 25 -20.71 -5.12 -10.79
N GLY A 26 -19.58 -4.47 -10.53
CA GLY A 26 -19.41 -3.01 -10.67
C GLY A 26 -19.62 -2.55 -12.11
N THR A 27 -20.30 -1.41 -12.28
CA THR A 27 -20.58 -0.83 -13.61
C THR A 27 -20.18 0.63 -13.73
N SER A 28 -19.73 1.25 -12.64
CA SER A 28 -19.41 2.68 -12.58
C SER A 28 -17.96 2.99 -12.98
N TYR A 29 -17.07 2.02 -12.85
CA TYR A 29 -15.63 2.18 -13.08
C TYR A 29 -15.10 1.07 -13.97
N GLN A 30 -13.94 1.30 -14.58
CA GLN A 30 -13.29 0.33 -15.45
C GLN A 30 -12.11 -0.32 -14.72
N THR A 31 -12.19 -1.64 -14.51
CA THR A 31 -11.14 -2.41 -13.84
C THR A 31 -10.74 -3.66 -14.65
N PRO A 32 -10.34 -3.48 -15.93
CA PRO A 32 -10.12 -4.60 -16.84
C PRO A 32 -9.00 -5.54 -16.41
N VAL A 33 -7.97 -5.06 -15.72
CA VAL A 33 -6.86 -5.88 -15.23
C VAL A 33 -7.34 -6.81 -14.10
N LEU A 34 -8.06 -6.27 -13.13
CA LEU A 34 -8.63 -7.06 -12.03
C LEU A 34 -9.67 -8.06 -12.56
N ASP A 35 -10.46 -7.67 -13.57
CA ASP A 35 -11.45 -8.56 -14.21
C ASP A 35 -10.75 -9.71 -14.95
N GLU A 36 -9.65 -9.45 -15.66
CA GLU A 36 -8.82 -10.48 -16.30
C GLU A 36 -8.18 -11.41 -15.26
N MET A 37 -7.64 -10.86 -14.17
CA MET A 37 -7.08 -11.67 -13.07
C MET A 37 -8.14 -12.57 -12.44
N ALA A 38 -9.35 -12.07 -12.22
CA ALA A 38 -10.46 -12.86 -11.70
C ALA A 38 -10.89 -13.97 -12.67
N ALA A 39 -10.89 -13.70 -13.97
CA ALA A 39 -11.24 -14.68 -14.99
C ALA A 39 -10.17 -15.78 -15.16
N GLY A 40 -8.91 -15.43 -14.95
CA GLY A 40 -7.77 -16.36 -15.06
C GLY A 40 -7.38 -17.07 -13.76
N GLY A 41 -7.93 -16.64 -12.63
CA GLY A 41 -7.53 -17.09 -11.30
C GLY A 41 -8.70 -17.60 -10.45
N ALA A 42 -8.57 -17.46 -9.13
CA ALA A 42 -9.59 -17.83 -8.16
C ALA A 42 -10.17 -16.57 -7.50
N ARG A 43 -11.47 -16.34 -7.65
CA ARG A 43 -12.20 -15.29 -6.98
C ARG A 43 -12.88 -15.83 -5.71
N PHE A 44 -12.59 -15.22 -4.58
CA PHE A 44 -13.13 -15.62 -3.28
C PHE A 44 -14.44 -14.85 -2.99
N GLU A 45 -15.55 -15.57 -2.95
CA GLU A 45 -16.90 -15.01 -2.70
C GLU A 45 -17.11 -14.57 -1.25
N ASN A 46 -16.36 -15.13 -0.32
CA ASN A 46 -16.52 -14.94 1.12
C ASN A 46 -15.20 -14.53 1.80
N ALA A 47 -14.48 -13.60 1.20
CA ALA A 47 -13.31 -12.98 1.83
C ALA A 47 -13.76 -11.77 2.69
N HIS A 48 -13.30 -11.69 3.93
CA HIS A 48 -13.67 -10.64 4.86
C HIS A 48 -12.44 -9.91 5.39
N VAL A 49 -12.56 -8.61 5.54
CA VAL A 49 -11.57 -7.73 6.14
C VAL A 49 -12.17 -7.00 7.34
N GLN A 50 -11.34 -6.35 8.13
CA GLN A 50 -11.82 -5.44 9.17
C GLN A 50 -12.32 -4.13 8.53
N PRO A 51 -13.19 -3.36 9.21
CA PRO A 51 -13.77 -2.15 8.63
C PRO A 51 -12.79 -0.99 8.46
N LEU A 52 -11.57 -1.09 8.98
CA LEU A 52 -10.52 -0.05 8.91
C LEU A 52 -9.18 -0.63 8.46
N CYS A 53 -8.30 0.25 7.95
CA CYS A 53 -7.00 -0.11 7.41
C CYS A 53 -6.06 -0.74 8.45
N THR A 54 -5.84 -0.11 9.61
CA THR A 54 -4.91 -0.63 10.64
C THR A 54 -5.29 -2.03 11.12
N PRO A 55 -6.52 -2.30 11.60
CA PRO A 55 -6.85 -3.63 12.07
C PRO A 55 -6.76 -4.69 10.98
N THR A 56 -7.14 -4.37 9.73
CA THR A 56 -6.98 -5.30 8.60
C THR A 56 -5.51 -5.61 8.33
N ARG A 57 -4.65 -4.59 8.29
CA ARG A 57 -3.21 -4.74 8.02
C ARG A 57 -2.52 -5.55 9.11
N VAL A 58 -2.80 -5.24 10.38
CA VAL A 58 -2.25 -5.99 11.53
C VAL A 58 -2.72 -7.45 11.50
N GLN A 59 -4.00 -7.71 11.25
CA GLN A 59 -4.54 -9.07 11.16
C GLN A 59 -3.90 -9.85 10.01
N LEU A 60 -3.79 -9.25 8.82
CA LEU A 60 -3.21 -9.88 7.64
C LEU A 60 -1.74 -10.21 7.86
N MET A 61 -0.95 -9.24 8.32
CA MET A 61 0.50 -9.39 8.48
C MET A 61 0.88 -10.39 9.57
N THR A 62 0.08 -10.51 10.64
CA THR A 62 0.40 -11.37 11.80
C THR A 62 -0.33 -12.71 11.81
N GLY A 63 -1.37 -12.86 10.96
CA GLY A 63 -2.24 -14.05 11.00
C GLY A 63 -3.05 -14.18 12.29
N LYS A 64 -3.17 -13.12 13.10
CA LYS A 64 -3.88 -13.11 14.38
C LYS A 64 -5.14 -12.26 14.31
N TYR A 65 -6.23 -12.71 14.92
CA TYR A 65 -7.39 -11.85 15.11
C TYR A 65 -7.08 -10.67 16.03
N ASN A 66 -7.62 -9.49 15.73
CA ASN A 66 -7.30 -8.23 16.40
C ASN A 66 -7.59 -8.23 17.92
N PHE A 67 -8.55 -9.01 18.41
CA PHE A 67 -8.77 -9.13 19.85
C PHE A 67 -7.56 -9.70 20.62
N ARG A 68 -6.55 -10.20 19.91
CA ARG A 68 -5.31 -10.73 20.48
C ARG A 68 -4.13 -9.76 20.45
N ASN A 69 -4.13 -8.82 19.53
CA ASN A 69 -2.94 -8.00 19.27
C ASN A 69 -3.21 -6.54 18.83
N TYR A 70 -4.46 -6.09 18.85
CA TYR A 70 -4.77 -4.70 18.51
C TYR A 70 -4.48 -3.80 19.72
N ILE A 71 -3.53 -2.88 19.57
CA ILE A 71 -3.11 -1.94 20.62
C ILE A 71 -3.62 -0.50 20.37
N GLY A 72 -3.89 -0.15 19.12
CA GLY A 72 -4.41 1.17 18.75
C GLY A 72 -4.42 1.39 17.25
N PHE A 73 -5.14 2.43 16.80
CA PHE A 73 -5.16 2.80 15.40
C PHE A 73 -3.79 3.36 14.96
N GLY A 74 -3.30 2.92 13.79
CA GLY A 74 -1.98 3.28 13.27
C GLY A 74 -0.81 2.64 14.01
N LEU A 75 -1.05 1.54 14.74
CA LEU A 75 -0.04 0.85 15.54
C LEU A 75 -0.12 -0.66 15.37
N MET A 76 1.03 -1.31 15.20
CA MET A 76 1.23 -2.73 15.40
C MET A 76 2.22 -2.92 16.55
N ALA A 77 2.00 -3.89 17.45
CA ALA A 77 2.90 -4.09 18.57
C ALA A 77 4.34 -4.39 18.09
N PRO A 78 5.38 -3.83 18.74
CA PRO A 78 6.76 -3.91 18.25
C PRO A 78 7.34 -5.33 18.19
N ASP A 79 6.76 -6.25 18.96
CA ASP A 79 7.19 -7.65 19.09
C ASP A 79 6.37 -8.62 18.22
N GLU A 80 5.48 -8.10 17.36
CA GLU A 80 4.71 -8.94 16.46
C GLU A 80 5.59 -9.52 15.35
N VAL A 81 5.47 -10.83 15.16
CA VAL A 81 6.04 -11.55 14.03
C VAL A 81 5.10 -11.41 12.84
N THR A 82 5.60 -10.89 11.74
CA THR A 82 4.84 -10.68 10.50
C THR A 82 5.12 -11.79 9.49
N PHE A 83 4.34 -11.84 8.42
CA PHE A 83 4.66 -12.69 7.28
C PHE A 83 6.01 -12.29 6.62
N GLY A 84 6.47 -11.04 6.75
CA GLY A 84 7.82 -10.63 6.32
C GLY A 84 8.89 -11.50 6.97
N HIS A 85 8.84 -11.67 8.29
CA HIS A 85 9.74 -12.57 9.02
C HIS A 85 9.61 -14.02 8.55
N LEU A 86 8.37 -14.52 8.38
CA LEU A 86 8.14 -15.91 7.98
C LEU A 86 8.72 -16.21 6.58
N PHE A 87 8.55 -15.30 5.64
CA PHE A 87 9.11 -15.47 4.30
C PHE A 87 10.63 -15.31 4.29
N SER A 88 11.19 -14.36 5.03
CA SER A 88 12.64 -14.21 5.19
C SER A 88 13.26 -15.46 5.81
N ASP A 89 12.68 -15.99 6.89
CA ASP A 89 13.12 -17.25 7.54
C ASP A 89 13.01 -18.46 6.59
N ALA A 90 12.05 -18.44 5.67
CA ALA A 90 11.91 -19.45 4.63
C ALA A 90 12.90 -19.28 3.46
N GLY A 91 13.73 -18.24 3.48
CA GLY A 91 14.76 -17.97 2.48
C GLY A 91 14.28 -17.19 1.24
N TYR A 92 13.09 -16.58 1.30
CA TYR A 92 12.64 -15.65 0.27
C TYR A 92 13.36 -14.31 0.40
N LYS A 93 13.60 -13.65 -0.73
CA LYS A 93 13.87 -12.21 -0.75
C LYS A 93 12.57 -11.47 -0.49
N THR A 94 12.57 -10.53 0.45
CA THR A 94 11.33 -9.91 0.91
C THR A 94 11.33 -8.39 0.70
N CYS A 95 10.22 -7.87 0.19
CA CYS A 95 10.02 -6.45 -0.05
C CYS A 95 8.63 -6.00 0.38
N ILE A 96 8.55 -4.80 0.97
CA ILE A 96 7.31 -4.06 1.11
C ILE A 96 7.41 -2.73 0.40
N SER A 97 6.43 -2.41 -0.44
CA SER A 97 6.36 -1.11 -1.12
C SER A 97 4.95 -0.55 -1.05
N GLY A 98 4.75 0.62 -0.43
CA GLY A 98 3.44 1.25 -0.25
C GLY A 98 3.18 1.81 1.15
N LYS A 99 1.94 1.73 1.63
CA LYS A 99 1.50 2.29 2.91
C LYS A 99 1.95 1.44 4.10
N TRP A 100 2.73 2.02 5.03
CA TRP A 100 3.06 1.41 6.32
C TRP A 100 2.06 1.76 7.42
N GLN A 101 2.17 2.96 8.00
CA GLN A 101 1.25 3.52 9.01
C GLN A 101 1.00 2.58 10.23
N LEU A 102 2.05 1.96 10.77
CA LEU A 102 1.95 1.03 11.91
C LEU A 102 2.90 1.34 13.07
N TYR A 103 3.60 2.48 13.03
CA TYR A 103 4.54 2.91 14.07
C TYR A 103 3.98 3.95 15.02
N SER A 104 3.35 5.01 14.50
CA SER A 104 2.76 6.09 15.30
C SER A 104 1.74 6.86 14.49
N TYR A 105 0.54 7.03 15.04
CA TYR A 105 -0.51 7.84 14.39
C TYR A 105 -0.84 9.13 15.15
N GLN A 106 -0.37 9.26 16.38
CA GLN A 106 -0.68 10.39 17.26
C GLN A 106 0.31 11.55 17.09
N PHE A 107 -0.19 12.78 17.16
CA PHE A 107 0.63 13.98 17.24
C PHE A 107 1.19 14.16 18.66
N PRO A 108 2.31 14.90 18.84
CA PRO A 108 2.94 15.09 20.14
C PRO A 108 2.04 15.73 21.19
N ASP A 109 1.18 16.67 20.77
CA ASP A 109 0.21 17.38 21.62
C ASP A 109 -1.07 16.58 21.93
N GLU A 110 -1.26 15.45 21.25
CA GLU A 110 -2.37 14.53 21.45
C GLU A 110 -1.89 13.16 21.97
N ASP A 111 -0.69 13.10 22.55
CA ASP A 111 -0.09 11.84 22.98
C ASP A 111 -0.79 11.26 24.22
N PHE A 112 -1.57 10.23 24.00
CA PHE A 112 -2.17 9.40 25.06
C PHE A 112 -1.24 8.28 25.53
N GLY A 113 0.08 8.45 25.40
CA GLY A 113 1.10 7.47 25.78
C GLY A 113 1.34 6.38 24.71
N MET A 114 0.76 6.53 23.52
CA MET A 114 0.87 5.55 22.42
C MET A 114 1.83 5.98 21.31
N ARG A 115 2.36 7.21 21.37
CA ARG A 115 3.30 7.73 20.38
C ARG A 115 4.57 6.88 20.29
N GLY A 116 4.92 6.43 19.07
CA GLY A 116 6.09 5.58 18.84
C GLY A 116 6.03 4.21 19.50
N LYS A 117 4.84 3.74 19.86
CA LYS A 117 4.64 2.40 20.45
C LYS A 117 4.36 1.32 19.42
N GLY A 118 4.27 1.67 18.15
CA GLY A 118 4.10 0.71 17.06
C GLY A 118 5.42 0.07 16.62
N GLN A 119 5.31 -0.83 15.66
CA GLN A 119 6.46 -1.48 15.04
C GLN A 119 7.10 -0.57 14.00
N LYS A 120 8.43 -0.46 14.02
CA LYS A 120 9.18 0.18 12.95
C LYS A 120 9.19 -0.71 11.71
N ILE A 121 9.27 -0.09 10.54
CA ILE A 121 9.38 -0.85 9.29
C ILE A 121 10.66 -1.68 9.23
N GLU A 122 11.74 -1.21 9.83
CA GLU A 122 13.03 -1.89 9.91
C GLU A 122 12.95 -3.21 10.71
N ASP A 123 11.98 -3.30 11.62
CA ASP A 123 11.78 -4.46 12.49
C ASP A 123 10.67 -5.40 11.98
N ALA A 124 10.13 -5.15 10.77
CA ALA A 124 8.96 -5.86 10.25
C ALA A 124 9.32 -7.12 9.42
N GLY A 125 10.60 -7.46 9.30
CA GLY A 125 11.06 -8.69 8.66
C GLY A 125 11.16 -8.61 7.13
N PHE A 126 11.17 -7.42 6.55
CA PHE A 126 11.43 -7.23 5.11
C PHE A 126 12.90 -6.85 4.88
N ASP A 127 13.51 -7.41 3.83
CA ASP A 127 14.89 -7.09 3.42
C ASP A 127 14.99 -5.67 2.87
N GLU A 128 13.96 -5.25 2.10
CA GLU A 128 13.90 -3.94 1.46
C GLU A 128 12.51 -3.32 1.63
N TYR A 129 12.48 -2.00 1.70
CA TYR A 129 11.21 -1.27 1.85
C TYR A 129 11.22 0.12 1.21
N CYS A 130 10.10 0.49 0.62
CA CYS A 130 9.81 1.82 0.10
C CYS A 130 8.40 2.20 0.56
N VAL A 131 8.26 3.02 1.61
CA VAL A 131 6.98 3.17 2.29
C VAL A 131 6.59 4.61 2.58
N TRP A 132 5.28 4.87 2.55
CA TRP A 132 4.69 6.08 3.09
C TRP A 132 4.30 5.88 4.56
N HIS A 133 4.43 6.95 5.37
CA HIS A 133 4.11 7.01 6.79
C HIS A 133 4.90 5.97 7.61
N ALA A 134 6.23 6.00 7.43
CA ALA A 134 7.14 5.09 8.13
C ALA A 134 7.21 5.34 9.64
N HIS A 135 7.20 6.62 10.05
CA HIS A 135 7.42 7.04 11.42
C HIS A 135 6.23 7.82 11.99
N HIS A 136 6.48 9.04 12.49
CA HIS A 136 5.47 9.86 13.16
C HIS A 136 4.50 10.52 12.18
N THR A 137 3.27 10.78 12.65
CA THR A 137 2.19 11.32 11.82
C THR A 137 2.51 12.70 11.25
N GLU A 138 3.25 13.54 11.97
CA GLU A 138 3.69 14.85 11.50
C GLU A 138 4.69 14.78 10.33
N GLU A 139 5.35 13.66 10.14
CA GLU A 139 6.32 13.44 9.06
C GLU A 139 5.69 12.77 7.82
N LYS A 140 4.43 12.35 7.92
CA LYS A 140 3.82 11.50 6.86
C LYS A 140 3.68 12.19 5.50
N GLY A 141 3.42 13.50 5.46
CA GLY A 141 3.24 14.27 4.23
C GLY A 141 2.18 13.72 3.28
N SER A 142 2.20 14.17 2.02
CA SER A 142 1.36 13.61 0.96
C SER A 142 1.72 12.14 0.69
N ARG A 143 0.72 11.37 0.25
CA ARG A 143 0.88 10.00 -0.23
C ARG A 143 0.82 9.90 -1.75
N TYR A 144 0.22 10.90 -2.40
CA TYR A 144 -0.01 10.92 -3.84
C TYR A 144 0.97 11.87 -4.54
N LYS A 145 0.56 13.07 -4.95
CA LYS A 145 1.49 14.02 -5.59
C LYS A 145 2.48 14.60 -4.56
N ASN A 146 3.74 14.76 -4.95
CA ASN A 146 4.85 15.21 -4.08
C ASN A 146 4.96 14.36 -2.79
N PRO A 147 5.01 13.03 -2.88
CA PRO A 147 4.87 12.17 -1.70
C PRO A 147 6.09 12.24 -0.78
N VAL A 148 5.84 12.01 0.52
CA VAL A 148 6.90 11.80 1.51
C VAL A 148 7.12 10.31 1.67
N ILE A 149 8.21 9.80 1.14
CA ILE A 149 8.52 8.36 1.08
C ILE A 149 9.82 8.07 1.80
N TYR A 150 9.81 7.03 2.61
CA TYR A 150 10.96 6.49 3.31
C TYR A 150 11.38 5.17 2.65
N GLU A 151 12.62 5.16 2.15
CA GLU A 151 13.19 4.04 1.41
C GLU A 151 14.48 3.59 2.08
N ASN A 152 14.55 2.33 2.50
CA ASN A 152 15.76 1.68 3.03
C ASN A 152 16.61 2.54 3.98
N GLY A 153 15.96 3.21 4.94
CA GLY A 153 16.66 4.00 5.98
C GLY A 153 16.78 5.50 5.69
N ALA A 154 16.23 6.01 4.59
CA ALA A 154 16.29 7.43 4.26
C ALA A 154 15.00 7.94 3.60
N TYR A 155 14.65 9.20 3.84
CA TYR A 155 13.59 9.87 3.08
C TYR A 155 14.10 10.27 1.69
N LEU A 156 13.27 10.01 0.66
CA LEU A 156 13.54 10.47 -0.70
C LEU A 156 13.47 12.00 -0.77
N THR A 157 14.38 12.60 -1.54
CA THR A 157 14.49 14.07 -1.70
C THR A 157 14.05 14.57 -3.08
N ASP A 158 13.74 13.65 -4.00
CA ASP A 158 13.44 13.95 -5.40
C ASP A 158 12.02 13.52 -5.80
N THR A 159 11.04 13.73 -4.93
CA THR A 159 9.63 13.33 -5.14
C THR A 159 8.76 14.44 -5.74
N ALA A 160 9.30 15.65 -5.94
CA ALA A 160 8.55 16.76 -6.52
C ALA A 160 8.02 16.42 -7.92
N GLY A 161 6.73 16.64 -8.15
CA GLY A 161 6.02 16.32 -9.39
C GLY A 161 5.73 14.83 -9.61
N LYS A 162 6.22 13.95 -8.75
CA LYS A 162 5.99 12.51 -8.86
C LYS A 162 4.71 12.07 -8.14
N TYR A 163 4.23 10.90 -8.50
CA TYR A 163 3.07 10.26 -7.89
C TYR A 163 3.50 9.08 -7.01
N GLY A 164 2.95 8.98 -5.81
CA GLY A 164 3.40 7.98 -4.81
C GLY A 164 3.24 6.55 -5.27
N GLU A 165 2.08 6.20 -5.86
CA GLU A 165 1.84 4.84 -6.33
C GLU A 165 2.78 4.42 -7.47
N ASP A 166 3.22 5.38 -8.31
CA ASP A 166 4.22 5.08 -9.34
C ASP A 166 5.57 4.75 -8.71
N ILE A 167 6.00 5.54 -7.72
CA ILE A 167 7.26 5.27 -7.01
C ILE A 167 7.21 3.90 -6.34
N PHE A 168 6.11 3.57 -5.69
CA PHE A 168 5.94 2.26 -5.04
C PHE A 168 5.94 1.11 -6.05
N ALA A 169 5.23 1.27 -7.16
CA ALA A 169 5.18 0.26 -8.21
C ALA A 169 6.54 0.07 -8.90
N ASP A 170 7.23 1.16 -9.23
CA ASP A 170 8.54 1.14 -9.85
C ASP A 170 9.57 0.46 -8.93
N TYR A 171 9.53 0.78 -7.62
CA TYR A 171 10.38 0.13 -6.64
C TYR A 171 10.12 -1.39 -6.53
N ALA A 172 8.83 -1.79 -6.48
CA ALA A 172 8.46 -3.19 -6.44
C ALA A 172 8.89 -3.94 -7.72
N MET A 173 8.72 -3.33 -8.89
CA MET A 173 9.15 -3.91 -10.18
C MET A 173 10.67 -4.02 -10.30
N ASP A 174 11.43 -3.02 -9.82
CA ASP A 174 12.90 -3.08 -9.76
C ASP A 174 13.37 -4.21 -8.83
N PHE A 175 12.76 -4.32 -7.64
CA PHE A 175 13.05 -5.42 -6.72
C PHE A 175 12.78 -6.79 -7.37
N ILE A 176 11.65 -6.97 -8.05
CA ILE A 176 11.29 -8.19 -8.76
C ILE A 176 12.33 -8.51 -9.83
N GLU A 177 12.74 -7.53 -10.64
CA GLU A 177 13.73 -7.73 -11.71
C GLU A 177 15.10 -8.14 -11.16
N ARG A 178 15.57 -7.49 -10.10
CA ARG A 178 16.84 -7.82 -9.44
C ARG A 178 16.85 -9.22 -8.82
N ASN A 179 15.68 -9.71 -8.38
CA ASN A 179 15.55 -11.00 -7.69
C ASN A 179 14.81 -12.07 -8.52
N LYS A 180 14.66 -11.89 -9.83
CA LYS A 180 13.89 -12.80 -10.71
C LYS A 180 14.37 -14.26 -10.72
N ASP A 181 15.63 -14.49 -10.38
CA ASP A 181 16.24 -15.81 -10.35
C ASP A 181 16.16 -16.48 -8.95
N GLU A 182 15.68 -15.76 -7.94
CA GLU A 182 15.48 -16.23 -6.57
C GLU A 182 13.97 -16.27 -6.23
N GLU A 183 13.57 -17.02 -5.20
CA GLU A 183 12.21 -16.91 -4.68
C GLU A 183 12.05 -15.57 -3.95
N PHE A 184 11.00 -14.82 -4.28
CA PHE A 184 10.71 -13.54 -3.65
C PHE A 184 9.27 -13.44 -3.14
N PHE A 185 9.11 -12.60 -2.13
CA PHE A 185 7.82 -12.15 -1.62
C PHE A 185 7.77 -10.62 -1.67
N VAL A 186 6.80 -10.09 -2.38
CA VAL A 186 6.49 -8.64 -2.40
C VAL A 186 5.14 -8.41 -1.74
N TYR A 187 5.11 -7.57 -0.72
CA TYR A 187 3.87 -7.00 -0.19
C TYR A 187 3.72 -5.57 -0.73
N PHE A 188 2.64 -5.35 -1.48
CA PHE A 188 2.31 -4.07 -2.10
C PHE A 188 1.02 -3.51 -1.49
N PRO A 189 1.10 -2.92 -0.27
CA PRO A 189 -0.04 -2.26 0.38
C PRO A 189 -0.25 -0.87 -0.22
N MET A 190 -1.06 -0.78 -1.24
CA MET A 190 -1.37 0.47 -1.93
C MET A 190 -1.99 1.51 -0.98
N ALA A 191 -1.79 2.79 -1.29
CA ALA A 191 -2.53 3.90 -0.68
C ALA A 191 -3.82 4.20 -1.46
N LEU A 192 -3.90 3.82 -2.72
CA LEU A 192 -5.11 3.91 -3.54
C LEU A 192 -6.17 2.92 -3.03
N THR A 193 -7.44 3.33 -2.90
CA THR A 193 -8.05 4.58 -3.34
C THR A 193 -8.46 5.48 -2.17
N HIS A 194 -7.69 5.44 -1.09
CA HIS A 194 -8.00 6.19 0.14
C HIS A 194 -7.96 7.70 -0.12
N ARG A 195 -8.89 8.43 0.49
CA ARG A 195 -8.91 9.90 0.44
C ARG A 195 -7.63 10.56 1.00
N PRO A 196 -7.25 11.81 0.60
CA PRO A 196 -8.05 12.72 -0.23
C PRO A 196 -8.15 12.21 -1.67
N PHE A 197 -9.28 12.56 -2.36
CA PHE A 197 -9.44 12.21 -3.76
C PHE A 197 -8.76 13.29 -4.59
N GLU A 198 -7.58 12.96 -5.09
CA GLU A 198 -6.68 13.86 -5.82
C GLU A 198 -6.46 13.35 -7.24
N PRO A 199 -6.11 14.26 -8.18
CA PRO A 199 -5.80 13.85 -9.55
C PRO A 199 -4.70 12.79 -9.60
N THR A 200 -4.85 11.87 -10.52
CA THR A 200 -3.82 10.90 -10.90
C THR A 200 -2.98 11.42 -12.08
N PRO A 201 -1.84 10.82 -12.41
CA PRO A 201 -1.05 11.18 -13.59
C PRO A 201 -1.80 11.10 -14.92
N ASP A 202 -2.96 10.44 -14.98
CA ASP A 202 -3.79 10.38 -16.19
C ASP A 202 -4.78 11.56 -16.31
N ASP A 203 -4.92 12.37 -15.27
CA ASP A 203 -5.80 13.55 -15.27
C ASP A 203 -5.06 14.77 -15.79
N LEU A 204 -5.76 15.59 -16.59
CA LEU A 204 -5.18 16.78 -17.23
C LEU A 204 -4.66 17.83 -16.24
N GLU A 205 -5.31 17.92 -15.09
CA GLU A 205 -4.96 18.85 -14.01
C GLU A 205 -3.81 18.37 -13.12
N PHE A 206 -3.33 17.13 -13.26
CA PHE A 206 -2.30 16.57 -12.39
C PHE A 206 -1.07 17.47 -12.27
N ASP A 207 -0.54 17.97 -13.39
CA ASP A 207 0.67 18.80 -13.37
C ASP A 207 0.48 20.11 -12.61
N SER A 208 -0.71 20.69 -12.70
CA SER A 208 -1.05 21.98 -12.05
C SER A 208 -1.61 21.84 -10.65
N PHE A 209 -2.01 20.63 -10.25
CA PHE A 209 -2.53 20.36 -8.91
C PHE A 209 -1.42 20.48 -7.87
N GLU A 210 -1.70 21.14 -6.77
CA GLU A 210 -0.81 21.19 -5.61
C GLU A 210 -1.53 20.63 -4.38
N PRO A 211 -1.01 19.55 -3.77
CA PRO A 211 -1.61 18.98 -2.57
C PRO A 211 -1.54 19.98 -1.42
N GLU A 212 -2.62 20.12 -0.66
CA GLU A 212 -2.61 21.01 0.49
C GLU A 212 -1.75 20.46 1.64
N PRO A 213 -0.67 21.15 2.01
CA PRO A 213 0.30 20.65 2.99
C PRO A 213 -0.33 20.32 4.35
N ASN A 214 -1.37 21.06 4.73
CA ASN A 214 -1.98 20.97 6.06
C ASN A 214 -3.07 19.89 6.18
N LYS A 215 -3.66 19.41 5.09
CA LYS A 215 -4.65 18.32 5.16
C LYS A 215 -4.01 16.98 5.50
N THR A 216 -2.75 16.82 5.17
CA THR A 216 -1.96 15.62 5.49
C THR A 216 -1.32 15.67 6.86
N LEU A 217 -1.13 16.88 7.44
CA LEU A 217 -0.47 17.09 8.73
C LEU A 217 -1.46 17.34 9.89
N GLY A 218 -2.77 17.44 9.61
CA GLY A 218 -3.75 18.05 10.49
C GLY A 218 -4.04 17.32 11.80
N ALA A 219 -3.55 17.86 12.89
CA ALA A 219 -4.05 17.58 14.23
C ALA A 219 -5.42 18.24 14.51
N SER A 220 -5.70 19.36 13.87
CA SER A 220 -6.94 20.11 14.08
C SER A 220 -8.05 19.81 13.08
N SER A 221 -7.80 19.03 12.06
CA SER A 221 -8.81 18.58 11.10
C SER A 221 -9.65 17.40 11.59
N ARG A 222 -9.85 17.31 12.87
CA ARG A 222 -10.98 16.55 13.36
C ARG A 222 -12.21 17.18 12.73
N ILE A 223 -12.61 16.61 11.59
CA ILE A 223 -13.91 16.87 11.00
C ILE A 223 -14.03 18.31 10.44
N SER A 224 -13.25 18.68 9.45
CA SER A 224 -13.89 19.38 8.36
C SER A 224 -14.50 18.29 7.47
N ASP A 225 -15.81 18.32 7.24
CA ASP A 225 -16.46 17.45 6.25
C ASP A 225 -15.97 17.75 4.83
N ASP A 226 -15.18 18.79 4.66
CA ASP A 226 -14.55 19.21 3.42
C ASP A 226 -13.08 18.75 3.38
N TRP A 227 -12.87 17.54 2.93
CA TRP A 227 -11.53 17.03 2.61
C TRP A 227 -11.03 17.54 1.26
N GLY A 228 -11.81 18.38 0.56
CA GLY A 228 -11.54 18.76 -0.82
C GLY A 228 -11.65 17.57 -1.78
N ASP A 229 -12.42 16.56 -1.40
CA ASP A 229 -12.62 15.37 -2.20
C ASP A 229 -13.48 15.69 -3.42
N ASP A 230 -12.96 15.44 -4.61
CA ASP A 230 -13.73 15.47 -5.83
C ASP A 230 -14.12 14.02 -6.21
N PRO A 231 -15.42 13.70 -6.26
CA PRO A 231 -15.86 12.37 -6.68
C PRO A 231 -15.37 11.95 -8.07
N ASP A 232 -15.10 12.89 -8.96
CA ASP A 232 -14.55 12.59 -10.29
C ASP A 232 -13.10 12.05 -10.16
N HIS A 233 -12.31 12.58 -9.25
CA HIS A 233 -10.97 12.03 -8.95
C HIS A 233 -11.03 10.63 -8.35
N TYR A 234 -12.07 10.28 -7.58
CA TYR A 234 -12.20 8.90 -7.11
C TYR A 234 -12.29 7.90 -8.27
N LYS A 235 -12.99 8.26 -9.35
CA LYS A 235 -13.03 7.45 -10.56
C LYS A 235 -11.63 7.27 -11.15
N SER A 236 -10.91 8.38 -11.35
CA SER A 236 -9.54 8.34 -11.87
C SER A 236 -8.63 7.50 -10.99
N MET A 237 -8.75 7.61 -9.67
CA MET A 237 -7.96 6.81 -8.71
C MET A 237 -8.26 5.31 -8.80
N VAL A 238 -9.53 4.91 -9.01
CA VAL A 238 -9.91 3.51 -9.21
C VAL A 238 -9.31 2.95 -10.50
N GLU A 239 -9.44 3.68 -11.59
CA GLU A 239 -8.94 3.26 -12.90
C GLU A 239 -7.39 3.25 -12.92
N TYR A 240 -6.77 4.21 -12.23
CA TYR A 240 -5.31 4.24 -12.07
C TYR A 240 -4.78 3.11 -11.18
N HIS A 241 -5.50 2.75 -10.12
CA HIS A 241 -5.22 1.59 -9.29
C HIS A 241 -5.14 0.30 -10.13
N ASP A 242 -6.15 0.05 -10.96
CA ASP A 242 -6.19 -1.09 -11.88
C ASP A 242 -5.00 -1.07 -12.87
N LYS A 243 -4.69 0.10 -13.43
CA LYS A 243 -3.54 0.32 -14.32
C LYS A 243 -2.21 -0.01 -13.64
N VAL A 244 -2.00 0.41 -12.39
CA VAL A 244 -0.77 0.13 -11.63
C VAL A 244 -0.59 -1.38 -11.41
N ILE A 245 -1.67 -2.10 -11.10
CA ILE A 245 -1.64 -3.57 -11.00
C ILE A 245 -1.30 -4.20 -12.34
N GLY A 246 -1.82 -3.65 -13.44
CA GLY A 246 -1.47 -4.06 -14.81
C GLY A 246 0.02 -3.96 -15.07
N ARG A 247 0.67 -2.86 -14.69
CA ARG A 247 2.13 -2.67 -14.83
C ARG A 247 2.94 -3.75 -14.13
N LEU A 248 2.57 -4.13 -12.90
CA LEU A 248 3.22 -5.24 -12.19
C LEU A 248 3.01 -6.58 -12.92
N SER A 249 1.79 -6.86 -13.36
CA SER A 249 1.48 -8.09 -14.10
C SER A 249 2.26 -8.19 -15.41
N ASP A 250 2.37 -7.08 -16.15
CA ASP A 250 3.14 -7.01 -17.39
C ASP A 250 4.64 -7.21 -17.14
N LYS A 251 5.18 -6.65 -16.05
CA LYS A 251 6.57 -6.86 -15.65
C LYS A 251 6.87 -8.32 -15.37
N LEU A 252 5.98 -9.05 -14.70
CA LEU A 252 6.13 -10.48 -14.46
C LEU A 252 6.12 -11.30 -15.80
N ARG A 253 5.27 -10.91 -16.75
CA ARG A 253 5.22 -11.50 -18.09
C ARG A 253 6.48 -11.20 -18.89
N GLU A 254 6.95 -9.94 -18.89
CA GLU A 254 8.20 -9.50 -19.54
C GLU A 254 9.41 -10.30 -19.05
N LEU A 255 9.49 -10.53 -17.75
CA LEU A 255 10.57 -11.31 -17.12
C LEU A 255 10.41 -12.82 -17.29
N ASN A 256 9.32 -13.30 -17.89
CA ASN A 256 8.97 -14.72 -18.06
C ASN A 256 8.89 -15.51 -16.74
N ILE A 257 8.37 -14.88 -15.68
CA ILE A 257 8.20 -15.50 -14.36
C ILE A 257 6.73 -15.52 -13.90
N ALA A 258 5.79 -15.02 -14.71
CA ALA A 258 4.37 -14.96 -14.36
C ALA A 258 3.78 -16.34 -14.03
N ASP A 259 4.16 -17.39 -14.74
CA ASP A 259 3.66 -18.75 -14.50
C ASP A 259 4.11 -19.36 -13.16
N ASN A 260 5.09 -18.75 -12.50
CA ASN A 260 5.59 -19.16 -11.18
C ASN A 260 5.46 -18.07 -10.12
N THR A 261 4.56 -17.10 -10.33
CA THR A 261 4.34 -16.00 -9.39
C THR A 261 2.89 -15.94 -8.96
#